data_f2beca2dc1993d21e215f4a4e2401149
#
_entry.id   f2beca2dc1993d21e215f4a4e2401149
#
_cell.length_a   1.000
_cell.length_b   1.000
_cell.length_c   1.000
_cell.angle_alpha   90.00
_cell.angle_beta   90.00
_cell.angle_gamma   90.00
#
_symmetry.space_group_name_H-M   'P 1'
#
loop_
_entity.id
_entity.type
_entity.pdbx_description
1 polymer ?
#
loop_
_entity_poly.entity_id
_entity_poly.type
_entity_poly.pdbx_seq_one_letter_code
_entity_poly.pdbx_strand_id
1 'polypeptide(L)'
;MMALSCTQTEAPKQQPLENSVVYEMNVRQYTPAGTFAAAQEELPRLAEMGVDIVWLMPIYPIGVEGRKGTLGSYYAVKNYCEINPEFGTLEDFDNFVAEAHRLGLRVIVDWVANHTSPDAVWVTGKPADWYERDAEGNTTFTADWSDTANLNYENKDVWKGMQDALRFWMERGIDGFRCDMACEVPLEFWQETIAGLRADYPDMYWLAEGEEPLLHTFSGFNASYSWELHHMMNAIARGEQGIPELLAYLEKDAKRQPEDAFRLMFTSNHDENSWSGTEFERMGDAAKVMAVLTFTLPNGQPLIYTGQEMGWNKRFEFFEKDHVPAWEKNEYFDFYKELISIRHANPALAAGGKGGKFEVVSTEDSTLVFTRTLPENKVTVKVELKAPWGWEIIAE
;
A
#
# COMPACT_ATOMS: atom_id res chain seq x y z
N MET A 1 -14.75 -50.43 1.14
CA MET A 1 -13.97 -49.24 0.74
C MET A 1 -14.89 -48.05 0.78
N MET A 2 -14.80 -47.21 1.82
CA MET A 2 -15.50 -45.94 1.85
C MET A 2 -14.62 -44.91 1.13
N ALA A 3 -15.10 -44.37 0.03
CA ALA A 3 -14.47 -43.22 -0.64
C ALA A 3 -14.66 -42.00 0.25
N LEU A 4 -13.58 -41.49 0.83
CA LEU A 4 -13.53 -40.17 1.43
C LEU A 4 -13.68 -39.15 0.30
N SER A 5 -14.88 -38.56 0.17
CA SER A 5 -15.12 -37.40 -0.66
C SER A 5 -14.38 -36.23 0.00
N CYS A 6 -13.22 -35.85 -0.55
CA CYS A 6 -12.62 -34.54 -0.28
C CYS A 6 -13.55 -33.49 -0.89
N THR A 7 -14.43 -32.92 -0.11
CA THR A 7 -15.06 -31.63 -0.47
C THR A 7 -13.94 -30.58 -0.49
N GLN A 8 -13.47 -30.24 -1.70
CA GLN A 8 -12.72 -29.00 -1.88
C GLN A 8 -13.67 -27.88 -1.48
N THR A 9 -13.44 -27.26 -0.34
CA THR A 9 -14.06 -25.98 0.00
C THR A 9 -13.54 -24.96 -1.02
N GLU A 10 -14.45 -24.38 -1.82
CA GLU A 10 -14.09 -23.27 -2.70
C GLU A 10 -13.37 -22.19 -1.87
N ALA A 11 -12.31 -21.59 -2.43
CA ALA A 11 -11.63 -20.49 -1.79
C ALA A 11 -12.63 -19.35 -1.52
N PRO A 12 -12.50 -18.60 -0.41
CA PRO A 12 -13.35 -17.46 -0.13
C PRO A 12 -13.36 -16.50 -1.32
N LYS A 13 -14.53 -15.94 -1.64
CA LYS A 13 -14.65 -14.99 -2.75
C LYS A 13 -13.90 -13.71 -2.40
N GLN A 14 -12.96 -13.31 -3.25
CA GLN A 14 -12.26 -12.03 -3.11
C GLN A 14 -13.22 -10.86 -3.22
N GLN A 15 -13.01 -9.82 -2.42
CA GLN A 15 -13.77 -8.58 -2.53
C GLN A 15 -13.45 -7.86 -3.83
N PRO A 16 -14.40 -7.10 -4.41
CA PRO A 16 -14.12 -6.16 -5.49
C PRO A 16 -13.03 -5.16 -5.07
N LEU A 17 -12.16 -4.75 -6.00
CA LEU A 17 -11.04 -3.84 -5.70
C LEU A 17 -11.50 -2.52 -5.07
N GLU A 18 -12.62 -1.98 -5.50
CA GLU A 18 -13.22 -0.75 -4.97
C GLU A 18 -13.63 -0.85 -3.49
N ASN A 19 -13.85 -2.06 -2.99
CA ASN A 19 -14.22 -2.29 -1.59
C ASN A 19 -13.08 -2.86 -0.73
N SER A 20 -11.94 -3.14 -1.36
CA SER A 20 -10.79 -3.79 -0.73
C SER A 20 -10.07 -2.90 0.29
N VAL A 21 -9.49 -3.55 1.28
CA VAL A 21 -8.59 -2.97 2.29
C VAL A 21 -7.19 -3.52 2.08
N VAL A 22 -6.20 -2.63 2.02
CA VAL A 22 -4.79 -2.96 1.82
C VAL A 22 -4.10 -3.10 3.18
N TYR A 23 -3.29 -4.13 3.32
CA TYR A 23 -2.38 -4.31 4.46
C TYR A 23 -0.94 -4.30 3.97
N GLU A 24 -0.15 -3.34 4.43
CA GLU A 24 1.27 -3.22 4.10
C GLU A 24 2.10 -4.08 5.05
N MET A 25 2.77 -5.09 4.50
CA MET A 25 3.59 -6.04 5.22
C MET A 25 5.08 -5.78 5.00
N ASN A 26 5.78 -5.45 6.07
CA ASN A 26 7.23 -5.43 6.11
C ASN A 26 7.75 -6.81 6.53
N VAL A 27 8.12 -7.67 5.58
CA VAL A 27 8.51 -9.06 5.84
C VAL A 27 9.66 -9.15 6.85
N ARG A 28 10.70 -8.29 6.74
CA ARG A 28 11.84 -8.25 7.68
C ARG A 28 11.37 -8.03 9.11
N GLN A 29 10.38 -7.14 9.32
CA GLN A 29 9.93 -6.67 10.62
C GLN A 29 8.68 -7.39 11.12
N TYR A 30 8.06 -8.24 10.28
CA TYR A 30 6.75 -8.82 10.55
C TYR A 30 6.79 -9.87 11.67
N THR A 31 7.85 -10.68 11.69
CA THR A 31 8.03 -11.72 12.69
C THR A 31 9.47 -11.72 13.22
N PRO A 32 9.75 -12.37 14.37
CA PRO A 32 11.13 -12.55 14.85
C PRO A 32 12.05 -13.20 13.80
N ALA A 33 11.55 -14.16 13.02
CA ALA A 33 12.31 -14.78 11.94
C ALA A 33 12.49 -13.81 10.75
N GLY A 34 11.47 -13.02 10.41
CA GLY A 34 11.47 -12.09 9.27
C GLY A 34 11.53 -12.81 7.93
N THR A 35 10.86 -13.95 7.81
CA THR A 35 10.84 -14.79 6.61
C THR A 35 9.43 -14.98 6.07
N PHE A 36 9.29 -15.34 4.78
CA PHE A 36 8.00 -15.69 4.18
C PHE A 36 7.33 -16.87 4.89
N ALA A 37 8.09 -17.89 5.26
CA ALA A 37 7.54 -19.05 5.96
C ALA A 37 6.90 -18.65 7.31
N ALA A 38 7.55 -17.76 8.08
CA ALA A 38 6.99 -17.28 9.33
C ALA A 38 5.82 -16.28 9.11
N ALA A 39 5.90 -15.42 8.10
CA ALA A 39 4.82 -14.50 7.76
C ALA A 39 3.57 -15.23 7.25
N GLN A 40 3.75 -16.34 6.54
CA GLN A 40 2.66 -17.21 6.07
C GLN A 40 1.79 -17.73 7.21
N GLU A 41 2.38 -18.03 8.37
CA GLU A 41 1.64 -18.52 9.55
C GLU A 41 0.66 -17.47 10.10
N GLU A 42 0.88 -16.18 9.79
CA GLU A 42 0.04 -15.07 10.22
C GLU A 42 -1.06 -14.69 9.21
N LEU A 43 -1.02 -15.21 7.99
CA LEU A 43 -2.05 -14.93 6.96
C LEU A 43 -3.48 -15.26 7.40
N PRO A 44 -3.75 -16.38 8.15
CA PRO A 44 -5.09 -16.63 8.67
C PRO A 44 -5.60 -15.53 9.60
N ARG A 45 -4.72 -14.85 10.36
CA ARG A 45 -5.08 -13.73 11.24
C ARG A 45 -5.50 -12.50 10.42
N LEU A 46 -4.79 -12.19 9.33
CA LEU A 46 -5.16 -11.09 8.42
C LEU A 46 -6.47 -11.38 7.69
N ALA A 47 -6.66 -12.61 7.22
CA ALA A 47 -7.92 -13.04 6.61
C ALA A 47 -9.10 -12.96 7.60
N GLU A 48 -8.91 -13.35 8.86
CA GLU A 48 -9.92 -13.20 9.92
C GLU A 48 -10.26 -11.74 10.21
N MET A 49 -9.28 -10.83 10.14
CA MET A 49 -9.50 -9.40 10.28
C MET A 49 -10.30 -8.82 9.10
N GLY A 50 -10.23 -9.49 7.93
CA GLY A 50 -10.95 -9.10 6.72
C GLY A 50 -10.07 -8.35 5.70
N VAL A 51 -8.75 -8.38 5.84
CA VAL A 51 -7.82 -7.84 4.83
C VAL A 51 -8.08 -8.47 3.47
N ASP A 52 -7.94 -7.70 2.40
CA ASP A 52 -8.18 -8.16 1.03
C ASP A 52 -6.90 -8.22 0.20
N ILE A 53 -6.01 -7.27 0.40
CA ILE A 53 -4.76 -7.14 -0.35
C ILE A 53 -3.59 -7.05 0.63
N VAL A 54 -2.65 -7.97 0.53
CA VAL A 54 -1.36 -7.88 1.23
C VAL A 54 -0.34 -7.26 0.28
N TRP A 55 0.09 -6.04 0.60
CA TRP A 55 1.19 -5.37 -0.08
C TRP A 55 2.49 -5.71 0.64
N LEU A 56 3.35 -6.47 -0.02
CA LEU A 56 4.70 -6.77 0.45
C LEU A 56 5.64 -5.62 0.10
N MET A 57 6.29 -5.01 1.08
CA MET A 57 7.44 -4.12 0.84
C MET A 57 8.51 -4.83 0.01
N PRO A 58 9.51 -4.13 -0.59
CA PRO A 58 10.40 -4.75 -1.56
C PRO A 58 11.03 -6.05 -1.05
N ILE A 59 10.91 -7.10 -1.86
CA ILE A 59 11.26 -8.48 -1.50
C ILE A 59 12.59 -8.94 -2.08
N TYR A 60 13.27 -8.04 -2.78
CA TYR A 60 14.46 -8.31 -3.59
C TYR A 60 15.75 -8.33 -2.76
N PRO A 61 16.82 -9.01 -3.23
CA PRO A 61 18.15 -8.84 -2.64
C PRO A 61 18.57 -7.38 -2.61
N ILE A 62 19.21 -6.97 -1.53
CA ILE A 62 19.64 -5.60 -1.29
C ILE A 62 21.12 -5.45 -1.66
N GLY A 63 21.49 -4.35 -2.32
CA GLY A 63 22.87 -4.02 -2.65
C GLY A 63 23.78 -3.90 -1.41
N VAL A 64 25.08 -4.01 -1.63
CA VAL A 64 26.13 -3.88 -0.58
C VAL A 64 26.91 -2.59 -0.72
N GLU A 65 27.03 -2.08 -1.95
CA GLU A 65 27.74 -0.83 -2.22
C GLU A 65 26.93 0.36 -1.71
N GLY A 66 27.54 1.20 -0.87
CA GLY A 66 26.88 2.35 -0.27
C GLY A 66 25.82 1.99 0.80
N ARG A 67 25.70 0.72 1.19
CA ARG A 67 24.67 0.22 2.10
C ARG A 67 24.56 1.04 3.37
N LYS A 68 23.36 1.49 3.69
CA LYS A 68 23.03 2.19 4.94
C LYS A 68 22.66 1.17 6.02
N GLY A 69 23.13 1.37 7.25
CA GLY A 69 22.93 0.44 8.36
C GLY A 69 23.50 -0.96 8.11
N THR A 70 23.05 -1.94 8.87
CA THR A 70 23.58 -3.32 8.80
C THR A 70 22.94 -4.09 7.62
N LEU A 71 21.63 -3.93 7.42
CA LEU A 71 20.85 -4.72 6.46
C LEU A 71 20.49 -3.96 5.18
N GLY A 72 20.66 -2.65 5.17
CA GLY A 72 20.40 -1.79 4.03
C GLY A 72 18.93 -1.47 3.78
N SER A 73 18.71 -0.57 2.82
CA SER A 73 17.40 -0.17 2.34
C SER A 73 16.75 -1.27 1.50
N TYR A 74 15.50 -1.58 1.74
CA TYR A 74 14.67 -2.45 0.88
C TYR A 74 14.62 -1.96 -0.57
N TYR A 75 14.74 -0.64 -0.74
CA TYR A 75 14.65 0.04 -2.04
C TYR A 75 15.98 0.06 -2.81
N ALA A 76 17.10 -0.35 -2.21
CA ALA A 76 18.37 -0.54 -2.91
C ALA A 76 18.41 -1.92 -3.59
N VAL A 77 17.60 -2.10 -4.63
CA VAL A 77 17.36 -3.39 -5.31
C VAL A 77 18.61 -3.86 -6.05
N LYS A 78 19.10 -5.06 -5.73
CA LYS A 78 20.24 -5.68 -6.41
C LYS A 78 19.83 -6.52 -7.62
N ASN A 79 18.73 -7.27 -7.52
CA ASN A 79 18.21 -8.09 -8.62
C ASN A 79 16.68 -8.18 -8.53
N TYR A 80 16.00 -7.76 -9.58
CA TYR A 80 14.53 -7.75 -9.63
C TYR A 80 13.87 -9.13 -9.70
N CYS A 81 14.59 -10.18 -10.07
CA CYS A 81 14.05 -11.51 -10.29
C CYS A 81 14.51 -12.53 -9.24
N GLU A 82 14.95 -12.07 -8.08
CA GLU A 82 15.37 -12.91 -6.95
C GLU A 82 14.68 -12.47 -5.66
N ILE A 83 14.55 -13.41 -4.72
CA ILE A 83 14.13 -13.14 -3.35
C ILE A 83 15.34 -12.75 -2.49
N ASN A 84 15.17 -11.77 -1.62
CA ASN A 84 16.15 -11.47 -0.57
C ASN A 84 16.38 -12.74 0.26
N PRO A 85 17.63 -13.25 0.32
CA PRO A 85 17.93 -14.49 1.05
C PRO A 85 17.62 -14.40 2.55
N GLU A 86 17.48 -13.18 3.12
CA GLU A 86 17.00 -13.00 4.50
C GLU A 86 15.52 -13.43 4.66
N PHE A 87 14.71 -13.36 3.60
CA PHE A 87 13.27 -13.67 3.62
C PHE A 87 12.97 -15.13 3.28
N GLY A 88 13.94 -15.86 2.75
CA GLY A 88 13.80 -17.26 2.33
C GLY A 88 14.11 -17.47 0.86
N THR A 89 13.43 -18.42 0.24
CA THR A 89 13.61 -18.83 -1.15
C THR A 89 12.43 -18.42 -2.03
N LEU A 90 12.57 -18.58 -3.36
CA LEU A 90 11.45 -18.44 -4.29
C LEU A 90 10.31 -19.42 -3.98
N GLU A 91 10.63 -20.63 -3.51
CA GLU A 91 9.63 -21.63 -3.10
C GLU A 91 8.85 -21.17 -1.87
N ASP A 92 9.52 -20.54 -0.88
CA ASP A 92 8.85 -19.97 0.29
C ASP A 92 7.90 -18.85 -0.11
N PHE A 93 8.31 -18.02 -1.07
CA PHE A 93 7.45 -16.98 -1.63
C PHE A 93 6.25 -17.55 -2.39
N ASP A 94 6.47 -18.55 -3.27
CA ASP A 94 5.40 -19.21 -4.01
C ASP A 94 4.38 -19.86 -3.05
N ASN A 95 4.84 -20.48 -1.96
CA ASN A 95 3.99 -21.05 -0.92
C ASN A 95 3.19 -19.95 -0.17
N PHE A 96 3.82 -18.81 0.13
CA PHE A 96 3.16 -17.67 0.75
C PHE A 96 2.01 -17.14 -0.14
N VAL A 97 2.26 -16.96 -1.44
CA VAL A 97 1.23 -16.52 -2.41
C VAL A 97 0.09 -17.52 -2.50
N ALA A 98 0.42 -18.81 -2.60
CA ALA A 98 -0.58 -19.89 -2.68
C ALA A 98 -1.47 -19.92 -1.41
N GLU A 99 -0.88 -19.76 -0.22
CA GLU A 99 -1.63 -19.73 1.03
C GLU A 99 -2.49 -18.46 1.14
N ALA A 100 -1.98 -17.29 0.73
CA ALA A 100 -2.75 -16.06 0.66
C ALA A 100 -4.00 -16.25 -0.21
N HIS A 101 -3.84 -16.79 -1.42
CA HIS A 101 -4.95 -17.09 -2.33
C HIS A 101 -5.94 -18.10 -1.76
N ARG A 102 -5.45 -19.15 -1.08
CA ARG A 102 -6.31 -20.12 -0.39
C ARG A 102 -7.21 -19.46 0.66
N LEU A 103 -6.73 -18.37 1.27
CA LEU A 103 -7.45 -17.58 2.26
C LEU A 103 -8.29 -16.45 1.65
N GLY A 104 -8.27 -16.28 0.32
CA GLY A 104 -8.99 -15.22 -0.39
C GLY A 104 -8.27 -13.88 -0.43
N LEU A 105 -7.02 -13.81 0.03
CA LEU A 105 -6.19 -12.62 -0.01
C LEU A 105 -5.53 -12.46 -1.37
N ARG A 106 -5.40 -11.22 -1.86
CA ARG A 106 -4.50 -10.86 -2.97
C ARG A 106 -3.12 -10.54 -2.43
N VAL A 107 -2.10 -10.76 -3.26
CA VAL A 107 -0.71 -10.39 -2.94
C VAL A 107 -0.20 -9.42 -4.01
N ILE A 108 0.24 -8.25 -3.60
CA ILE A 108 0.96 -7.31 -4.46
C ILE A 108 2.37 -7.09 -3.92
N VAL A 109 3.32 -6.80 -4.82
CA VAL A 109 4.70 -6.54 -4.43
C VAL A 109 5.09 -5.09 -4.76
N ASP A 110 5.99 -4.56 -3.96
CA ASP A 110 6.55 -3.23 -4.18
C ASP A 110 7.52 -3.25 -5.37
N TRP A 111 7.33 -2.35 -6.30
CA TRP A 111 8.12 -2.24 -7.53
C TRP A 111 8.92 -0.95 -7.56
N VAL A 112 10.23 -1.07 -7.37
CA VAL A 112 11.17 0.05 -7.36
C VAL A 112 11.62 0.33 -8.78
N ALA A 113 10.88 1.19 -9.51
CA ALA A 113 11.14 1.42 -10.92
C ALA A 113 12.17 2.53 -11.21
N ASN A 114 12.34 3.49 -10.30
CA ASN A 114 13.20 4.65 -10.54
C ASN A 114 14.70 4.32 -10.49
N HIS A 115 15.12 3.39 -9.65
CA HIS A 115 16.54 3.12 -9.38
C HIS A 115 16.79 1.67 -8.96
N THR A 116 18.05 1.29 -8.91
CA THR A 116 18.57 0.05 -8.31
C THR A 116 19.63 0.38 -7.28
N SER A 117 20.26 -0.64 -6.66
CA SER A 117 21.54 -0.42 -5.95
C SER A 117 22.69 -0.16 -6.93
N PRO A 118 23.79 0.50 -6.50
CA PRO A 118 24.96 0.75 -7.37
C PRO A 118 25.68 -0.54 -7.81
N ASP A 119 25.54 -1.62 -7.06
CA ASP A 119 26.08 -2.96 -7.35
C ASP A 119 25.01 -3.93 -7.87
N ALA A 120 23.90 -3.41 -8.43
CA ALA A 120 22.88 -4.23 -9.05
C ALA A 120 23.42 -5.03 -10.24
N VAL A 121 22.84 -6.21 -10.48
CA VAL A 121 23.25 -7.08 -11.58
C VAL A 121 23.15 -6.40 -12.95
N TRP A 122 22.29 -5.42 -13.11
CA TRP A 122 22.19 -4.65 -14.34
C TRP A 122 23.31 -3.63 -14.54
N VAL A 123 23.93 -3.12 -13.47
CA VAL A 123 25.02 -2.13 -13.57
C VAL A 123 26.24 -2.71 -14.33
N THR A 124 26.54 -3.98 -14.10
CA THR A 124 27.66 -4.69 -14.74
C THR A 124 27.23 -5.60 -15.90
N GLY A 125 25.98 -6.07 -15.87
CA GLY A 125 25.45 -7.02 -16.85
C GLY A 125 24.74 -6.42 -18.05
N LYS A 126 24.50 -5.09 -18.05
CA LYS A 126 23.83 -4.35 -19.12
C LYS A 126 24.73 -3.23 -19.64
N PRO A 127 24.41 -2.67 -20.84
CA PRO A 127 25.11 -1.49 -21.36
C PRO A 127 25.10 -0.32 -20.37
N ALA A 128 26.16 0.50 -20.41
CA ALA A 128 26.36 1.59 -19.46
C ALA A 128 25.24 2.65 -19.51
N ASP A 129 24.57 2.83 -20.63
CA ASP A 129 23.47 3.75 -20.90
C ASP A 129 22.12 3.27 -20.36
N TRP A 130 22.09 2.13 -19.66
CA TRP A 130 20.93 1.73 -18.85
C TRP A 130 20.76 2.59 -17.60
N TYR A 131 21.83 3.28 -17.20
CA TYR A 131 21.85 4.15 -16.02
C TYR A 131 22.19 5.58 -16.40
N GLU A 132 21.62 6.52 -15.70
CA GLU A 132 22.05 7.91 -15.74
C GLU A 132 23.47 8.02 -15.21
N ARG A 133 24.31 8.84 -15.87
CA ARG A 133 25.71 9.00 -15.48
C ARG A 133 26.14 10.46 -15.48
N ASP A 134 27.03 10.78 -14.55
CA ASP A 134 27.70 12.06 -14.48
C ASP A 134 28.80 12.20 -15.57
N ALA A 135 29.45 13.35 -15.59
CA ALA A 135 30.53 13.64 -16.57
C ALA A 135 31.76 12.72 -16.41
N GLU A 136 31.94 12.17 -15.21
CA GLU A 136 33.05 11.26 -14.86
C GLU A 136 32.69 9.79 -15.17
N GLY A 137 31.42 9.52 -15.54
CA GLY A 137 30.91 8.21 -15.91
C GLY A 137 30.38 7.37 -14.73
N ASN A 138 30.26 7.95 -13.54
CA ASN A 138 29.63 7.28 -12.38
C ASN A 138 28.10 7.32 -12.51
N THR A 139 27.41 6.34 -11.94
CA THR A 139 25.95 6.37 -11.84
C THR A 139 25.49 7.53 -10.95
N THR A 140 24.39 8.17 -11.31
CA THR A 140 23.76 9.21 -10.49
C THR A 140 22.74 8.60 -9.52
N PHE A 141 22.35 9.38 -8.51
CA PHE A 141 21.30 9.02 -7.56
C PHE A 141 20.44 10.23 -7.21
N THR A 142 19.25 9.98 -6.73
CA THR A 142 18.28 11.02 -6.33
C THR A 142 18.53 11.44 -4.88
N ALA A 143 18.41 12.74 -4.60
CA ALA A 143 18.54 13.32 -3.25
C ALA A 143 19.84 12.87 -2.54
N ASP A 144 19.74 12.31 -1.35
CA ASP A 144 20.86 11.79 -0.53
C ASP A 144 20.93 10.24 -0.52
N TRP A 145 20.28 9.57 -1.51
CA TRP A 145 20.19 8.11 -1.57
C TRP A 145 21.42 7.50 -2.23
N SER A 146 22.60 7.72 -1.64
CA SER A 146 23.90 7.27 -2.15
C SER A 146 24.05 5.74 -2.27
N ASP A 147 23.10 4.99 -1.77
CA ASP A 147 22.96 3.53 -1.90
C ASP A 147 22.10 3.12 -3.10
N THR A 148 21.80 4.07 -4.02
CA THR A 148 21.00 3.84 -5.23
C THR A 148 21.74 4.29 -6.51
N ALA A 149 21.22 3.87 -7.66
CA ALA A 149 21.66 4.25 -8.99
C ALA A 149 20.44 4.44 -9.90
N ASN A 150 20.28 5.65 -10.46
CA ASN A 150 19.14 6.00 -11.29
C ASN A 150 19.16 5.28 -12.63
N LEU A 151 18.01 4.73 -13.03
CA LEU A 151 17.82 4.12 -14.34
C LEU A 151 17.56 5.17 -15.40
N ASN A 152 18.09 4.93 -16.61
CA ASN A 152 17.94 5.85 -17.73
C ASN A 152 16.74 5.45 -18.62
N TYR A 153 15.60 6.06 -18.39
CA TYR A 153 14.37 5.80 -19.15
C TYR A 153 14.35 6.40 -20.57
N GLU A 154 15.38 7.15 -21.00
CA GLU A 154 15.57 7.49 -22.42
C GLU A 154 15.94 6.25 -23.24
N ASN A 155 16.56 5.25 -22.60
CA ASN A 155 16.87 3.97 -23.21
C ASN A 155 15.66 3.00 -23.12
N LYS A 156 15.08 2.66 -24.28
CA LYS A 156 13.94 1.73 -24.36
C LYS A 156 14.26 0.28 -23.99
N ASP A 157 15.52 -0.12 -23.97
CA ASP A 157 15.90 -1.45 -23.49
C ASP A 157 15.73 -1.58 -21.97
N VAL A 158 15.80 -0.46 -21.21
CA VAL A 158 15.44 -0.40 -19.80
C VAL A 158 13.95 -0.73 -19.62
N TRP A 159 13.09 -0.16 -20.47
CA TRP A 159 11.65 -0.43 -20.45
C TRP A 159 11.37 -1.92 -20.61
N LYS A 160 12.01 -2.51 -21.63
CA LYS A 160 11.85 -3.95 -21.87
C LYS A 160 12.37 -4.79 -20.70
N GLY A 161 13.52 -4.44 -20.14
CA GLY A 161 14.05 -5.14 -18.96
C GLY A 161 13.12 -5.08 -17.76
N MET A 162 12.51 -3.91 -17.50
CA MET A 162 11.50 -3.74 -16.46
C MET A 162 10.25 -4.57 -16.73
N GLN A 163 9.73 -4.54 -17.98
CA GLN A 163 8.54 -5.31 -18.37
C GLN A 163 8.78 -6.82 -18.24
N ASP A 164 9.95 -7.31 -18.64
CA ASP A 164 10.33 -8.73 -18.50
C ASP A 164 10.41 -9.13 -17.01
N ALA A 165 10.95 -8.27 -16.15
CA ALA A 165 11.05 -8.52 -14.72
C ALA A 165 9.68 -8.43 -14.00
N LEU A 166 8.78 -7.51 -14.39
CA LEU A 166 7.40 -7.48 -13.92
C LEU A 166 6.66 -8.78 -14.29
N ARG A 167 6.80 -9.23 -15.54
CA ARG A 167 6.18 -10.47 -16.02
C ARG A 167 6.65 -11.69 -15.23
N PHE A 168 7.93 -11.76 -14.84
CA PHE A 168 8.46 -12.83 -13.99
C PHE A 168 7.67 -13.02 -12.70
N TRP A 169 7.25 -11.93 -12.05
CA TRP A 169 6.45 -12.00 -10.82
C TRP A 169 4.98 -12.30 -11.11
N MET A 170 4.42 -11.77 -12.19
CA MET A 170 3.05 -12.09 -12.62
C MET A 170 2.88 -13.58 -12.92
N GLU A 171 3.86 -14.20 -13.57
CA GLU A 171 3.87 -15.65 -13.84
C GLU A 171 3.95 -16.49 -12.56
N ARG A 172 4.35 -15.90 -11.41
CA ARG A 172 4.33 -16.51 -10.08
C ARG A 172 3.02 -16.30 -9.33
N GLY A 173 2.05 -15.66 -9.99
CA GLY A 173 0.68 -15.58 -9.48
C GLY A 173 0.41 -14.41 -8.55
N ILE A 174 1.26 -13.37 -8.48
CA ILE A 174 0.91 -12.15 -7.75
C ILE A 174 -0.24 -11.42 -8.43
N ASP A 175 -0.95 -10.58 -7.68
CA ASP A 175 -2.17 -9.90 -8.11
C ASP A 175 -1.93 -8.42 -8.47
N GLY A 176 -0.72 -7.91 -8.33
CA GLY A 176 -0.44 -6.52 -8.67
C GLY A 176 0.88 -5.99 -8.13
N PHE A 177 1.02 -4.67 -8.29
CA PHE A 177 2.21 -3.93 -7.86
C PHE A 177 1.85 -2.63 -7.16
N ARG A 178 2.60 -2.28 -6.12
CA ARG A 178 2.75 -0.90 -5.65
C ARG A 178 4.02 -0.35 -6.29
N CYS A 179 3.90 0.73 -7.04
CA CYS A 179 5.01 1.31 -7.79
C CYS A 179 5.60 2.48 -7.02
N ASP A 180 6.82 2.25 -6.52
CA ASP A 180 7.63 3.21 -5.79
C ASP A 180 7.95 4.42 -6.66
N MET A 181 7.81 5.62 -6.10
CA MET A 181 8.12 6.90 -6.77
C MET A 181 7.60 6.98 -8.21
N ALA A 182 6.35 6.58 -8.42
CA ALA A 182 5.77 6.46 -9.76
C ALA A 182 5.80 7.78 -10.56
N CYS A 183 5.82 8.93 -9.88
CA CYS A 183 5.90 10.25 -10.52
C CYS A 183 7.30 10.59 -11.07
N GLU A 184 8.37 9.91 -10.60
CA GLU A 184 9.74 10.11 -11.06
C GLU A 184 10.07 9.25 -12.30
N VAL A 185 9.18 8.35 -12.67
CA VAL A 185 9.29 7.48 -13.85
C VAL A 185 8.38 8.01 -14.95
N PRO A 186 8.80 8.04 -16.23
CA PRO A 186 8.00 8.59 -17.31
C PRO A 186 6.60 7.96 -17.41
N LEU A 187 5.58 8.81 -17.52
CA LEU A 187 4.18 8.37 -17.63
C LEU A 187 3.95 7.44 -18.83
N GLU A 188 4.68 7.65 -19.93
CA GLU A 188 4.66 6.83 -21.13
C GLU A 188 5.14 5.41 -20.89
N PHE A 189 6.15 5.24 -20.01
CA PHE A 189 6.59 3.91 -19.58
C PHE A 189 5.45 3.17 -18.88
N TRP A 190 4.80 3.82 -17.92
CA TRP A 190 3.68 3.21 -17.22
C TRP A 190 2.52 2.89 -18.16
N GLN A 191 2.18 3.81 -19.07
CA GLN A 191 1.11 3.60 -20.04
C GLN A 191 1.36 2.36 -20.90
N GLU A 192 2.55 2.28 -21.53
CA GLU A 192 2.92 1.15 -22.37
C GLU A 192 2.98 -0.16 -21.57
N THR A 193 3.59 -0.11 -20.39
CA THR A 193 3.79 -1.27 -19.52
C THR A 193 2.48 -1.81 -18.99
N ILE A 194 1.65 -0.96 -18.38
CA ILE A 194 0.38 -1.37 -17.77
C ILE A 194 -0.58 -1.87 -18.85
N ALA A 195 -0.70 -1.16 -19.99
CA ALA A 195 -1.57 -1.60 -21.09
C ALA A 195 -1.10 -2.94 -21.69
N GLY A 196 0.21 -3.09 -21.89
CA GLY A 196 0.79 -4.33 -22.44
C GLY A 196 0.60 -5.53 -21.51
N LEU A 197 0.83 -5.35 -20.22
CA LEU A 197 0.69 -6.43 -19.24
C LEU A 197 -0.78 -6.78 -18.95
N ARG A 198 -1.68 -5.81 -18.95
CA ARG A 198 -3.15 -6.06 -18.81
C ARG A 198 -3.74 -6.85 -19.96
N ALA A 199 -3.12 -6.87 -21.12
CA ALA A 199 -3.57 -7.71 -22.22
C ALA A 199 -3.55 -9.21 -21.86
N ASP A 200 -2.54 -9.62 -21.08
CA ASP A 200 -2.37 -11.00 -20.61
C ASP A 200 -2.94 -11.21 -19.18
N TYR A 201 -2.93 -10.17 -18.35
CA TYR A 201 -3.32 -10.17 -16.94
C TYR A 201 -4.31 -9.01 -16.64
N PRO A 202 -5.58 -9.12 -17.08
CA PRO A 202 -6.54 -7.98 -17.04
C PRO A 202 -6.92 -7.53 -15.63
N ASP A 203 -6.85 -8.41 -14.64
CA ASP A 203 -7.27 -8.15 -13.26
C ASP A 203 -6.15 -7.63 -12.36
N MET A 204 -4.95 -7.37 -12.93
CA MET A 204 -3.81 -6.85 -12.15
C MET A 204 -4.11 -5.48 -11.55
N TYR A 205 -3.83 -5.38 -10.25
CA TYR A 205 -3.97 -4.15 -9.49
C TYR A 205 -2.66 -3.33 -9.53
N TRP A 206 -2.80 -2.05 -9.82
CA TRP A 206 -1.69 -1.10 -9.93
C TRP A 206 -1.89 0.07 -8.97
N LEU A 207 -1.03 0.17 -7.97
CA LEU A 207 -1.00 1.25 -6.99
C LEU A 207 0.24 2.13 -7.23
N ALA A 208 0.03 3.42 -7.48
CA ALA A 208 1.10 4.38 -7.66
C ALA A 208 1.42 5.11 -6.34
N GLU A 209 2.69 5.18 -5.98
CA GLU A 209 3.12 6.21 -5.05
C GLU A 209 3.24 7.54 -5.80
N GLY A 210 2.27 8.41 -5.56
CA GLY A 210 2.13 9.71 -6.19
C GLY A 210 0.68 10.19 -6.14
N GLU A 211 0.44 11.45 -6.49
CA GLU A 211 -0.88 12.08 -6.46
C GLU A 211 -1.30 12.70 -7.80
N GLU A 212 -0.49 12.52 -8.85
CA GLU A 212 -0.75 13.13 -10.14
C GLU A 212 -1.91 12.45 -10.89
N PRO A 213 -2.94 13.21 -11.35
CA PRO A 213 -4.10 12.63 -12.05
C PRO A 213 -3.75 11.84 -13.31
N LEU A 214 -2.63 12.17 -13.97
CA LEU A 214 -2.16 11.48 -15.16
C LEU A 214 -1.72 10.04 -14.88
N LEU A 215 -1.39 9.69 -13.65
CA LEU A 215 -1.17 8.30 -13.25
C LEU A 215 -2.40 7.44 -13.52
N HIS A 216 -3.59 7.97 -13.33
CA HIS A 216 -4.85 7.29 -13.63
C HIS A 216 -5.26 7.42 -15.09
N THR A 217 -5.43 8.68 -15.56
CA THR A 217 -6.06 8.97 -16.85
C THR A 217 -5.18 8.65 -18.07
N PHE A 218 -3.85 8.71 -17.89
CA PHE A 218 -2.90 8.44 -18.97
C PHE A 218 -2.20 7.09 -18.77
N SER A 219 -1.65 6.84 -17.59
CA SER A 219 -0.83 5.64 -17.33
C SER A 219 -1.65 4.41 -16.95
N GLY A 220 -2.86 4.58 -16.41
CA GLY A 220 -3.81 3.48 -16.17
C GLY A 220 -3.70 2.82 -14.79
N PHE A 221 -3.12 3.48 -13.78
CA PHE A 221 -3.14 3.00 -12.40
C PHE A 221 -4.57 2.92 -11.84
N ASN A 222 -4.83 1.93 -10.99
CA ASN A 222 -6.10 1.80 -10.27
C ASN A 222 -6.16 2.76 -9.08
N ALA A 223 -5.06 2.85 -8.33
CA ALA A 223 -4.97 3.63 -7.12
C ALA A 223 -3.73 4.53 -7.11
N SER A 224 -3.84 5.63 -6.37
CA SER A 224 -2.72 6.52 -6.05
C SER A 224 -2.80 6.97 -4.60
N TYR A 225 -1.70 7.44 -4.04
CA TYR A 225 -1.65 7.91 -2.66
C TYR A 225 -2.48 9.18 -2.45
N SER A 226 -2.81 9.45 -1.18
CA SER A 226 -3.41 10.70 -0.71
C SER A 226 -2.53 11.34 0.37
N TRP A 227 -1.32 11.73 -0.01
CA TRP A 227 -0.35 12.38 0.89
C TRP A 227 -0.89 13.68 1.50
N GLU A 228 -1.56 14.51 0.68
CA GLU A 228 -2.15 15.76 1.15
C GLU A 228 -3.18 15.51 2.26
N LEU A 229 -4.05 14.50 2.12
CA LEU A 229 -4.99 14.10 3.17
C LEU A 229 -4.26 13.59 4.41
N HIS A 230 -3.24 12.75 4.24
CA HIS A 230 -2.45 12.25 5.35
C HIS A 230 -1.84 13.38 6.19
N HIS A 231 -1.21 14.36 5.53
CA HIS A 231 -0.64 15.52 6.23
C HIS A 231 -1.72 16.39 6.90
N MET A 232 -2.88 16.53 6.26
CA MET A 232 -4.03 17.24 6.82
C MET A 232 -4.57 16.54 8.06
N MET A 233 -4.73 15.22 8.06
CA MET A 233 -5.17 14.46 9.23
C MET A 233 -4.20 14.63 10.41
N ASN A 234 -2.90 14.65 10.16
CA ASN A 234 -1.90 14.98 11.18
C ASN A 234 -2.08 16.42 11.72
N ALA A 235 -2.34 17.41 10.85
CA ALA A 235 -2.57 18.80 11.23
C ALA A 235 -3.88 18.97 12.04
N ILE A 236 -4.94 18.27 11.65
CA ILE A 236 -6.21 18.23 12.42
C ILE A 236 -5.98 17.64 13.82
N ALA A 237 -5.24 16.52 13.92
CA ALA A 237 -4.93 15.90 15.20
C ALA A 237 -4.15 16.84 16.14
N ARG A 238 -3.32 17.72 15.59
CA ARG A 238 -2.59 18.75 16.36
C ARG A 238 -3.41 20.02 16.60
N GLY A 239 -4.62 20.14 16.05
CA GLY A 239 -5.48 21.32 16.17
C GLY A 239 -5.02 22.51 15.30
N GLU A 240 -4.19 22.29 14.30
CA GLU A 240 -3.70 23.28 13.33
C GLU A 240 -4.69 23.51 12.18
N GLN A 241 -5.50 22.51 11.86
CA GLN A 241 -6.55 22.51 10.85
C GLN A 241 -7.84 21.90 11.42
N GLY A 242 -8.93 21.97 10.66
CA GLY A 242 -10.22 21.45 11.09
C GLY A 242 -11.13 21.05 9.93
N ILE A 243 -12.44 21.03 10.19
CA ILE A 243 -13.46 20.63 9.23
C ILE A 243 -13.42 21.48 7.94
N PRO A 244 -13.27 22.82 7.98
CA PRO A 244 -13.26 23.63 6.76
C PRO A 244 -12.15 23.21 5.79
N GLU A 245 -10.93 22.96 6.29
CA GLU A 245 -9.79 22.56 5.47
C GLU A 245 -9.99 21.14 4.90
N LEU A 246 -10.51 20.23 5.71
CA LEU A 246 -10.85 18.87 5.25
C LEU A 246 -11.87 18.90 4.10
N LEU A 247 -12.95 19.68 4.25
CA LEU A 247 -13.98 19.79 3.21
C LEU A 247 -13.45 20.47 1.95
N ALA A 248 -12.60 21.48 2.09
CA ALA A 248 -11.95 22.14 0.96
C ALA A 248 -11.02 21.19 0.21
N TYR A 249 -10.28 20.33 0.94
CA TYR A 249 -9.48 19.26 0.32
C TYR A 249 -10.36 18.29 -0.46
N LEU A 250 -11.43 17.76 0.14
CA LEU A 250 -12.30 16.80 -0.53
C LEU A 250 -12.92 17.38 -1.81
N GLU A 251 -13.33 18.64 -1.80
CA GLU A 251 -13.81 19.32 -3.00
C GLU A 251 -12.72 19.49 -4.07
N LYS A 252 -11.50 19.84 -3.65
CA LYS A 252 -10.32 19.96 -4.53
C LYS A 252 -9.97 18.62 -5.16
N ASP A 253 -9.88 17.55 -4.34
CA ASP A 253 -9.49 16.21 -4.79
C ASP A 253 -10.53 15.65 -5.77
N ALA A 254 -11.82 15.80 -5.48
CA ALA A 254 -12.92 15.40 -6.37
C ALA A 254 -12.94 16.12 -7.72
N LYS A 255 -12.40 17.34 -7.80
CA LYS A 255 -12.27 18.09 -9.08
C LYS A 255 -10.99 17.72 -9.84
N ARG A 256 -9.94 17.33 -9.12
CA ARG A 256 -8.62 17.05 -9.66
C ARG A 256 -8.51 15.61 -10.17
N GLN A 257 -9.02 14.66 -9.40
CA GLN A 257 -8.88 13.24 -9.70
C GLN A 257 -10.01 12.72 -10.59
N PRO A 258 -9.76 11.74 -11.46
CA PRO A 258 -10.84 11.09 -12.20
C PRO A 258 -11.77 10.33 -11.25
N GLU A 259 -13.04 10.22 -11.64
CA GLU A 259 -14.09 9.61 -10.81
C GLU A 259 -13.77 8.17 -10.38
N ASP A 260 -13.14 7.40 -11.27
CA ASP A 260 -12.79 5.99 -11.02
C ASP A 260 -11.49 5.79 -10.22
N ALA A 261 -10.76 6.85 -9.90
CA ALA A 261 -9.50 6.77 -9.16
C ALA A 261 -9.74 6.33 -7.70
N PHE A 262 -8.99 5.31 -7.25
CA PHE A 262 -8.92 5.01 -5.82
C PHE A 262 -7.82 5.87 -5.17
N ARG A 263 -8.12 6.35 -3.96
CA ARG A 263 -7.19 7.14 -3.16
C ARG A 263 -6.72 6.31 -1.98
N LEU A 264 -5.47 5.83 -1.98
CA LEU A 264 -4.91 5.11 -0.84
C LEU A 264 -4.85 6.05 0.36
N MET A 265 -5.68 5.80 1.35
CA MET A 265 -5.80 6.62 2.56
C MET A 265 -5.22 5.88 3.76
N PHE A 266 -4.36 6.55 4.52
CA PHE A 266 -3.61 5.93 5.60
C PHE A 266 -3.30 6.88 6.75
N THR A 267 -3.20 6.34 7.94
CA THR A 267 -2.70 7.04 9.13
C THR A 267 -1.21 6.77 9.35
N SER A 268 -0.69 5.66 8.81
CA SER A 268 0.74 5.31 8.83
C SER A 268 1.09 4.44 7.63
N ASN A 269 2.37 4.40 7.29
CA ASN A 269 3.04 3.49 6.36
C ASN A 269 4.49 3.30 6.80
N HIS A 270 5.30 2.57 6.03
CA HIS A 270 6.71 2.33 6.36
C HIS A 270 7.55 3.61 6.48
N ASP A 271 7.27 4.64 5.65
CA ASP A 271 7.99 5.91 5.70
C ASP A 271 7.59 6.73 6.93
N GLU A 272 6.29 6.95 7.11
CA GLU A 272 5.79 7.73 8.23
C GLU A 272 6.19 7.12 9.57
N ASN A 273 6.05 5.80 9.71
CA ASN A 273 6.45 5.12 10.94
C ASN A 273 7.93 5.28 11.24
N SER A 274 8.80 5.09 10.24
CA SER A 274 10.25 5.10 10.45
C SER A 274 10.82 6.52 10.60
N TRP A 275 10.31 7.49 9.82
CA TRP A 275 10.93 8.83 9.71
C TRP A 275 10.17 9.93 10.43
N SER A 276 8.84 9.87 10.46
CA SER A 276 8.00 10.92 11.03
C SER A 276 7.46 10.57 12.43
N GLY A 277 7.37 9.30 12.75
CA GLY A 277 6.86 8.77 14.02
C GLY A 277 5.65 7.87 13.85
N THR A 278 5.32 7.13 14.91
CA THR A 278 4.12 6.32 14.95
C THR A 278 2.86 7.20 14.84
N GLU A 279 1.72 6.61 14.47
CA GLU A 279 0.45 7.35 14.48
C GLU A 279 0.12 7.92 15.87
N PHE A 280 0.54 7.26 16.94
CA PHE A 280 0.34 7.74 18.31
C PHE A 280 1.21 8.94 18.64
N GLU A 281 2.45 9.00 18.16
CA GLU A 281 3.34 10.16 18.32
C GLU A 281 2.84 11.36 17.51
N ARG A 282 2.27 11.13 16.30
CA ARG A 282 1.83 12.18 15.39
C ARG A 282 0.39 12.66 15.65
N MET A 283 -0.50 11.76 16.03
CA MET A 283 -1.94 12.00 16.13
C MET A 283 -2.49 11.82 17.57
N GLY A 284 -1.74 11.17 18.48
CA GLY A 284 -2.21 10.91 19.85
C GLY A 284 -3.56 10.18 19.88
N ASP A 285 -4.47 10.66 20.72
CA ASP A 285 -5.82 10.09 20.88
C ASP A 285 -6.70 10.22 19.62
N ALA A 286 -6.32 11.07 18.67
CA ALA A 286 -7.03 11.20 17.39
C ALA A 286 -6.79 10.02 16.43
N ALA A 287 -5.79 9.18 16.65
CA ALA A 287 -5.37 8.15 15.71
C ALA A 287 -6.53 7.25 15.24
N LYS A 288 -7.39 6.77 16.15
CA LYS A 288 -8.56 5.95 15.80
C LYS A 288 -9.59 6.73 14.97
N VAL A 289 -9.84 8.02 15.27
CA VAL A 289 -10.76 8.86 14.49
C VAL A 289 -10.23 9.10 13.08
N MET A 290 -8.92 9.34 12.94
CA MET A 290 -8.28 9.50 11.63
C MET A 290 -8.33 8.20 10.83
N ALA A 291 -8.15 7.04 11.48
CA ALA A 291 -8.35 5.74 10.84
C ALA A 291 -9.81 5.58 10.34
N VAL A 292 -10.83 5.96 11.12
CA VAL A 292 -12.24 5.95 10.67
C VAL A 292 -12.43 6.77 9.40
N LEU A 293 -11.79 7.94 9.29
CA LEU A 293 -11.85 8.77 8.08
C LEU A 293 -11.27 8.03 6.86
N THR A 294 -10.16 7.29 7.00
CA THR A 294 -9.59 6.53 5.88
C THR A 294 -10.53 5.45 5.34
N PHE A 295 -11.42 4.90 6.17
CA PHE A 295 -12.39 3.88 5.79
C PHE A 295 -13.69 4.43 5.22
N THR A 296 -14.02 5.70 5.48
CA THR A 296 -15.37 6.25 5.24
C THR A 296 -15.41 7.42 4.27
N LEU A 297 -14.31 8.15 4.08
CA LEU A 297 -14.24 9.25 3.12
C LEU A 297 -14.41 8.78 1.67
N PRO A 298 -14.89 9.66 0.75
CA PRO A 298 -15.10 9.30 -0.65
C PRO A 298 -13.79 8.91 -1.35
N ASN A 299 -13.91 7.97 -2.30
CA ASN A 299 -12.81 7.43 -3.11
C ASN A 299 -11.69 6.74 -2.32
N GLY A 300 -11.80 6.65 -0.98
CA GLY A 300 -10.78 6.06 -0.13
C GLY A 300 -10.65 4.56 -0.29
N GLN A 301 -9.43 4.09 -0.43
CA GLN A 301 -9.02 2.70 -0.23
C GLN A 301 -8.10 2.67 1.00
N PRO A 302 -8.55 2.07 2.12
CA PRO A 302 -7.80 2.14 3.37
C PRO A 302 -6.54 1.29 3.33
N LEU A 303 -5.46 1.81 3.94
CA LEU A 303 -4.24 1.08 4.22
C LEU A 303 -4.08 0.90 5.73
N ILE A 304 -3.71 -0.30 6.13
CA ILE A 304 -3.23 -0.64 7.47
C ILE A 304 -1.76 -1.05 7.35
N TYR A 305 -0.88 -0.43 8.11
CA TYR A 305 0.55 -0.77 8.14
C TYR A 305 0.85 -1.77 9.25
N THR A 306 1.84 -2.61 9.04
CA THR A 306 2.38 -3.61 10.00
C THR A 306 2.39 -3.09 11.43
N GLY A 307 1.61 -3.73 12.31
CA GLY A 307 1.54 -3.45 13.74
C GLY A 307 0.44 -2.50 14.17
N GLN A 308 -0.20 -1.75 13.28
CA GLN A 308 -1.30 -0.86 13.64
C GLN A 308 -2.47 -1.62 14.27
N GLU A 309 -2.75 -2.83 13.79
CA GLU A 309 -3.82 -3.71 14.30
C GLU A 309 -3.53 -4.28 15.70
N MET A 310 -2.36 -3.96 16.25
CA MET A 310 -2.01 -4.26 17.65
C MET A 310 -1.87 -3.00 18.50
N GLY A 311 -1.99 -1.82 17.91
CA GLY A 311 -1.61 -0.57 18.57
C GLY A 311 -0.11 -0.51 18.88
N TRP A 312 0.72 -1.06 17.99
CA TRP A 312 2.17 -1.16 18.18
C TRP A 312 2.83 0.21 18.09
N ASN A 313 3.04 0.85 19.25
CA ASN A 313 3.60 2.20 19.32
C ASN A 313 5.15 2.16 19.34
N LYS A 314 5.73 1.74 18.21
CA LYS A 314 7.18 1.72 18.01
C LYS A 314 7.52 2.10 16.58
N ARG A 315 8.54 2.97 16.41
CA ARG A 315 9.17 3.22 15.11
C ARG A 315 10.07 2.05 14.77
N PHE A 316 9.86 1.44 13.63
CA PHE A 316 10.78 0.42 13.13
C PHE A 316 12.10 1.02 12.68
N GLU A 317 13.20 0.37 13.01
CA GLU A 317 14.51 0.74 12.51
C GLU A 317 14.68 0.27 11.07
N PHE A 318 14.58 1.21 10.11
CA PHE A 318 14.45 0.93 8.68
C PHE A 318 15.58 0.08 8.09
N PHE A 319 16.82 0.30 8.53
CA PHE A 319 18.02 -0.37 7.99
C PHE A 319 18.50 -1.56 8.83
N GLU A 320 17.78 -1.91 9.88
CA GLU A 320 18.19 -2.91 10.85
C GLU A 320 17.12 -4.01 11.00
N LYS A 321 17.48 -5.08 11.73
CA LYS A 321 16.53 -6.08 12.18
C LYS A 321 15.78 -5.55 13.40
N ASP A 322 14.55 -5.20 13.16
CA ASP A 322 13.58 -4.88 14.19
C ASP A 322 12.31 -5.69 13.91
N HIS A 323 11.44 -5.95 14.87
CA HIS A 323 10.29 -6.80 14.59
C HIS A 323 9.16 -6.64 15.62
N VAL A 324 7.96 -6.98 15.20
CA VAL A 324 6.84 -7.24 16.10
C VAL A 324 7.16 -8.49 16.92
N PRO A 325 7.14 -8.44 18.26
CA PRO A 325 7.58 -9.56 19.10
C PRO A 325 6.63 -10.77 19.04
N ALA A 326 5.34 -10.52 18.98
CA ALA A 326 4.27 -11.51 18.85
C ALA A 326 3.00 -10.83 18.35
N TRP A 327 2.18 -11.56 17.64
CA TRP A 327 0.89 -11.08 17.19
C TRP A 327 -0.21 -11.45 18.20
N GLU A 328 -0.84 -10.43 18.78
CA GLU A 328 -1.92 -10.59 19.74
C GLU A 328 -3.19 -9.92 19.21
N LYS A 329 -4.33 -10.57 19.40
CA LYS A 329 -5.63 -9.96 19.13
C LYS A 329 -6.06 -9.16 20.37
N ASN A 330 -6.17 -7.87 20.22
CA ASN A 330 -6.55 -6.94 21.25
C ASN A 330 -7.62 -5.96 20.73
N GLU A 331 -7.89 -4.89 21.48
CA GLU A 331 -8.88 -3.87 21.11
C GLU A 331 -8.61 -3.17 19.76
N TYR A 332 -7.35 -3.10 19.29
CA TYR A 332 -6.99 -2.52 17.99
C TYR A 332 -7.31 -3.50 16.85
N PHE A 333 -7.04 -4.80 17.07
CA PHE A 333 -7.46 -5.84 16.14
C PHE A 333 -8.98 -5.82 15.94
N ASP A 334 -9.74 -5.78 17.03
CA ASP A 334 -11.21 -5.73 16.99
C ASP A 334 -11.69 -4.44 16.31
N PHE A 335 -11.06 -3.31 16.58
CA PHE A 335 -11.37 -2.03 15.95
C PHE A 335 -11.20 -2.06 14.43
N TYR A 336 -10.05 -2.51 13.92
CA TYR A 336 -9.83 -2.62 12.47
C TYR A 336 -10.73 -3.67 11.83
N LYS A 337 -10.94 -4.82 12.48
CA LYS A 337 -11.86 -5.85 12.03
C LYS A 337 -13.30 -5.32 11.90
N GLU A 338 -13.76 -4.51 12.83
CA GLU A 338 -15.05 -3.85 12.78
C GLU A 338 -15.15 -2.88 11.59
N LEU A 339 -14.16 -2.00 11.42
CA LEU A 339 -14.12 -1.05 10.30
C LEU A 339 -14.13 -1.76 8.93
N ILE A 340 -13.35 -2.83 8.80
CA ILE A 340 -13.33 -3.65 7.58
C ILE A 340 -14.71 -4.29 7.35
N SER A 341 -15.31 -4.86 8.38
CA SER A 341 -16.64 -5.48 8.30
C SER A 341 -17.72 -4.47 7.89
N ILE A 342 -17.69 -3.26 8.46
CA ILE A 342 -18.59 -2.17 8.07
C ILE A 342 -18.40 -1.82 6.60
N ARG A 343 -17.14 -1.66 6.15
CA ARG A 343 -16.84 -1.34 4.75
C ARG A 343 -17.34 -2.44 3.80
N HIS A 344 -17.05 -3.71 4.07
CA HIS A 344 -17.47 -4.84 3.25
C HIS A 344 -18.99 -4.98 3.16
N ALA A 345 -19.70 -4.69 4.25
CA ALA A 345 -21.14 -4.78 4.29
C ALA A 345 -21.85 -3.61 3.57
N ASN A 346 -21.13 -2.50 3.29
CA ASN A 346 -21.72 -1.26 2.81
C ASN A 346 -21.09 -0.77 1.51
N PRO A 347 -21.64 -1.12 0.34
CA PRO A 347 -21.17 -0.66 -0.97
C PRO A 347 -21.09 0.87 -1.09
N ALA A 348 -21.86 1.62 -0.31
CA ALA A 348 -21.76 3.07 -0.27
C ALA A 348 -20.35 3.57 0.16
N LEU A 349 -19.57 2.78 0.87
CA LEU A 349 -18.20 3.10 1.27
C LEU A 349 -17.15 2.74 0.22
N ALA A 350 -17.53 2.14 -0.90
CA ALA A 350 -16.60 1.76 -1.97
C ALA A 350 -15.82 2.97 -2.50
N ALA A 351 -14.62 2.70 -3.00
CA ALA A 351 -13.77 3.68 -3.69
C ALA A 351 -14.21 3.92 -5.14
N GLY A 352 -13.72 4.99 -5.73
CA GLY A 352 -14.04 5.35 -7.11
C GLY A 352 -15.52 5.67 -7.34
N GLY A 353 -15.93 5.75 -8.59
CA GLY A 353 -17.29 6.10 -9.00
C GLY A 353 -18.39 5.12 -8.61
N LYS A 354 -18.02 3.99 -7.96
CA LYS A 354 -18.98 3.01 -7.43
C LYS A 354 -19.44 3.29 -6.01
N GLY A 355 -18.73 4.16 -5.29
CA GLY A 355 -19.09 4.57 -3.94
C GLY A 355 -20.32 5.47 -3.89
N GLY A 356 -20.94 5.55 -2.72
CA GLY A 356 -22.11 6.40 -2.48
C GLY A 356 -21.78 7.89 -2.54
N LYS A 357 -22.76 8.70 -2.91
CA LYS A 357 -22.65 10.16 -2.91
C LYS A 357 -22.28 10.65 -1.50
N PHE A 358 -21.26 11.48 -1.43
CA PHE A 358 -20.84 12.15 -0.20
C PHE A 358 -21.65 13.43 0.01
N GLU A 359 -22.27 13.59 1.19
CA GLU A 359 -23.01 14.79 1.55
C GLU A 359 -22.75 15.15 3.01
N VAL A 360 -22.41 16.39 3.28
CA VAL A 360 -22.24 16.92 4.63
C VAL A 360 -23.61 17.22 5.22
N VAL A 361 -23.88 16.68 6.41
CA VAL A 361 -25.14 16.87 7.16
C VAL A 361 -24.99 17.98 8.19
N SER A 362 -23.89 18.00 8.93
CA SER A 362 -23.59 18.99 9.97
C SER A 362 -22.09 19.17 10.19
N THR A 363 -21.69 20.37 10.62
CA THR A 363 -20.32 20.76 10.97
C THR A 363 -20.23 21.53 12.27
N GLU A 364 -21.13 21.25 13.23
CA GLU A 364 -21.25 21.99 14.50
C GLU A 364 -20.24 21.52 15.54
N ASP A 365 -19.67 22.46 16.32
CA ASP A 365 -18.81 22.19 17.49
C ASP A 365 -17.62 21.24 17.23
N SER A 366 -16.96 21.32 16.06
CA SER A 366 -15.89 20.42 15.61
C SER A 366 -16.35 19.00 15.34
N THR A 367 -17.65 18.74 15.27
CA THR A 367 -18.26 17.50 14.85
C THR A 367 -18.58 17.56 13.37
N LEU A 368 -18.03 16.64 12.59
CA LEU A 368 -18.41 16.45 11.19
C LEU A 368 -19.40 15.27 11.11
N VAL A 369 -20.59 15.53 10.57
CA VAL A 369 -21.54 14.49 10.20
C VAL A 369 -21.71 14.49 8.70
N PHE A 370 -21.49 13.36 8.07
CA PHE A 370 -21.70 13.18 6.63
C PHE A 370 -22.36 11.85 6.30
N THR A 371 -22.89 11.75 5.10
CA THR A 371 -23.45 10.50 4.58
C THR A 371 -22.72 10.05 3.30
N ARG A 372 -22.69 8.74 3.11
CA ARG A 372 -22.37 8.07 1.86
C ARG A 372 -23.63 7.33 1.42
N THR A 373 -24.18 7.67 0.25
CA THR A 373 -25.52 7.21 -0.15
C THR A 373 -25.55 6.62 -1.53
N LEU A 374 -25.99 5.37 -1.63
CA LEU A 374 -26.46 4.69 -2.85
C LEU A 374 -27.98 4.46 -2.74
N PRO A 375 -28.68 4.06 -3.84
CA PRO A 375 -30.13 3.85 -3.81
C PRO A 375 -30.62 2.87 -2.72
N GLU A 376 -29.84 1.84 -2.42
CA GLU A 376 -30.21 0.76 -1.49
C GLU A 376 -29.27 0.65 -0.28
N ASN A 377 -28.36 1.61 -0.08
CA ASN A 377 -27.43 1.59 1.04
C ASN A 377 -27.00 3.00 1.41
N LYS A 378 -27.18 3.34 2.67
CA LYS A 378 -26.76 4.62 3.23
C LYS A 378 -25.94 4.41 4.49
N VAL A 379 -24.83 5.08 4.57
CA VAL A 379 -23.98 5.11 5.76
C VAL A 379 -23.89 6.55 6.25
N THR A 380 -24.24 6.77 7.50
CA THR A 380 -24.06 8.03 8.21
C THR A 380 -22.83 7.91 9.11
N VAL A 381 -21.92 8.83 8.99
CA VAL A 381 -20.68 8.88 9.78
C VAL A 381 -20.66 10.19 10.57
N LYS A 382 -20.43 10.07 11.87
CA LYS A 382 -20.18 11.18 12.78
C LYS A 382 -18.77 11.05 13.32
N VAL A 383 -17.97 12.09 13.25
CA VAL A 383 -16.61 12.15 13.82
C VAL A 383 -16.41 13.45 14.59
N GLU A 384 -15.82 13.34 15.78
CA GLU A 384 -15.37 14.48 16.58
C GLU A 384 -13.93 14.80 16.19
N LEU A 385 -13.70 15.94 15.51
CA LEU A 385 -12.37 16.35 15.02
C LEU A 385 -11.65 17.28 16.03
N LYS A 386 -11.95 17.12 17.29
CA LYS A 386 -11.31 17.75 18.45
C LYS A 386 -11.61 16.92 19.70
N ALA A 387 -10.73 16.99 20.69
CA ALA A 387 -10.96 16.30 21.97
C ALA A 387 -12.25 16.77 22.67
N PRO A 388 -13.05 15.85 23.24
CA PRO A 388 -12.82 14.40 23.27
C PRO A 388 -13.08 13.76 21.89
N TRP A 389 -12.10 12.99 21.40
CA TRP A 389 -12.17 12.30 20.12
C TRP A 389 -13.19 11.17 20.16
N GLY A 390 -14.01 11.05 19.12
CA GLY A 390 -15.03 10.02 19.05
C GLY A 390 -15.59 9.84 17.65
N TRP A 391 -16.27 8.73 17.42
CA TRP A 391 -16.94 8.45 16.17
C TRP A 391 -18.19 7.59 16.37
N GLU A 392 -19.08 7.66 15.40
CA GLU A 392 -20.23 6.78 15.26
C GLU A 392 -20.47 6.50 13.77
N ILE A 393 -20.73 5.25 13.43
CA ILE A 393 -21.05 4.83 12.05
C ILE A 393 -22.39 4.09 12.10
N ILE A 394 -23.37 4.59 11.34
CA ILE A 394 -24.72 4.01 11.26
C ILE A 394 -24.96 3.63 9.80
N ALA A 395 -25.21 2.35 9.53
CA ALA A 395 -25.57 1.83 8.22
C ALA A 395 -27.10 1.54 8.18
N GLU A 396 -27.74 1.98 7.07
CA GLU A 396 -29.18 1.85 6.82
C GLU A 396 -29.45 1.14 5.47
#